data_37151011b221f6f70268c2f6bec9d0d4
#
_entry.id   37151011b221f6f70268c2f6bec9d0d4
#
_cell.length_a   1.000
_cell.length_b   1.000
_cell.length_c   1.000
_cell.angle_alpha   90.00
_cell.angle_beta   90.00
_cell.angle_gamma   90.00
#
_symmetry.space_group_name_H-M   'P 1'
#
loop_
_entity.id
_entity.type
_entity.pdbx_description
1 polymer ?
#
loop_
_entity_poly.entity_id
_entity_poly.type
_entity_poly.pdbx_seq_one_letter_code
_entity_poly.pdbx_strand_id
1 'polypeptide(L)'
;MLSASFHFESPLQWYLGLCAFLLLILASCTSPTPKTVQKGSDPIAPETSPAPIEGERLDLTALSEVSEVARTKSLLLARYERNRASAMGIDASTLMAIDSRLAWFAGDVAQADKLLGTLAADNSAALPFVLSERERRSAAMGRWLEAAKAVLEQSHLDLEAGGDDVASERLFGYLMQAGGAEISRELERQIHPDWRAWLEMQQAYRRGQGDLIVWQVTRPTNQLRPPAPEHIKKWLNPDPHSSIKVILPLEGALEAAGDAVLDGVVKQLYSLYPDPQHRPRLDALNSAAYSDARSAYNAAIAQGADLVIGPLTKKEVADLSKLSQFPTPIIALNQSPALGGSVSENWLSFSLAPEDEAGQIAEIAFGHACRNAIVISAADDRGVRLLNAFRRSWSSLGGKIRGQLVIQDLAEANTSMGQLLGSGSSDQRITAIEKAFDLPIDARGRGRSDFECIFMLASDPAIARAWRPLLVFHMTGDSPVYATSAINDGIDTIRNRDLNGVLFAESPGMLPPNRPDRLTRLRALGSDAMLLSQHWHQALATDNWIIRGQTGLLRRHSNGNVERASDLATFDGAKVRHAGIR
;
A
#
# COMPACT_ATOMS: atom_id res chain seq x y z
N MET A 1 41.37 5.96 -54.33
CA MET A 1 41.05 7.16 -55.13
C MET A 1 39.55 7.22 -55.33
N LEU A 2 39.01 8.41 -55.07
CA LEU A 2 37.64 8.89 -55.24
C LEU A 2 36.68 8.62 -54.02
N SER A 3 36.73 9.62 -53.18
CA SER A 3 35.70 9.97 -52.18
C SER A 3 34.51 10.64 -52.89
N ALA A 4 33.30 10.27 -52.49
CA ALA A 4 32.09 11.04 -52.79
C ALA A 4 31.42 11.40 -51.46
N SER A 5 31.54 12.69 -51.12
CA SER A 5 30.87 13.32 -49.99
C SER A 5 29.41 13.59 -50.33
N PHE A 6 28.47 13.07 -49.58
CA PHE A 6 27.08 13.51 -49.66
C PHE A 6 26.83 14.51 -48.53
N HIS A 7 26.49 15.74 -48.93
CA HIS A 7 25.96 16.77 -48.02
C HIS A 7 24.50 16.50 -47.73
N PHE A 8 24.14 16.44 -46.44
CA PHE A 8 22.77 16.48 -45.98
C PHE A 8 22.35 17.94 -45.81
N GLU A 9 21.43 18.39 -46.62
CA GLU A 9 20.71 19.65 -46.41
C GLU A 9 19.59 19.43 -45.39
N SER A 10 19.41 20.41 -44.48
CA SER A 10 18.55 20.36 -43.32
C SER A 10 17.04 20.44 -43.64
N PRO A 11 16.17 19.80 -42.87
CA PRO A 11 14.72 19.73 -43.12
C PRO A 11 13.94 21.02 -42.78
N LEU A 12 14.62 22.17 -42.58
CA LEU A 12 13.96 23.40 -42.14
C LEU A 12 13.26 24.19 -43.28
N GLN A 13 13.51 23.87 -44.55
CA GLN A 13 12.93 24.59 -45.67
C GLN A 13 11.55 24.07 -46.13
N TRP A 14 11.11 22.90 -45.67
CA TRP A 14 9.81 22.34 -46.04
C TRP A 14 8.65 22.85 -45.18
N TYR A 15 8.92 23.37 -43.98
CA TYR A 15 7.86 23.88 -43.10
C TYR A 15 7.39 25.31 -43.42
N LEU A 16 8.20 26.11 -44.08
CA LEU A 16 7.82 27.48 -44.46
C LEU A 16 6.95 27.54 -45.75
N GLY A 17 6.94 26.49 -46.55
CA GLY A 17 6.09 26.39 -47.75
C GLY A 17 4.65 25.96 -47.43
N LEU A 18 4.42 25.20 -46.37
CA LEU A 18 3.10 24.69 -46.01
C LEU A 18 2.25 25.70 -45.22
N CYS A 19 2.87 26.60 -44.44
CA CYS A 19 2.15 27.66 -43.71
C CYS A 19 1.66 28.81 -44.63
N ALA A 20 2.30 29.05 -45.76
CA ALA A 20 1.86 30.07 -46.71
C ALA A 20 0.66 29.65 -47.57
N PHE A 21 0.45 28.33 -47.75
CA PHE A 21 -0.70 27.80 -48.53
C PHE A 21 -1.98 27.66 -47.71
N LEU A 22 -1.87 27.57 -46.40
CA LEU A 22 -3.05 27.48 -45.48
C LEU A 22 -3.65 28.85 -45.15
N LEU A 23 -2.93 29.94 -45.34
CA LEU A 23 -3.43 31.30 -45.05
C LEU A 23 -4.20 31.94 -46.23
N LEU A 24 -4.19 31.33 -47.44
CA LEU A 24 -4.89 31.82 -48.63
C LEU A 24 -6.28 31.20 -48.88
N ILE A 25 -6.71 30.24 -48.06
CA ILE A 25 -8.02 29.55 -48.21
C ILE A 25 -9.06 30.10 -47.25
N LEU A 26 -8.74 31.02 -46.33
CA LEU A 26 -9.67 31.55 -45.33
C LEU A 26 -10.26 32.93 -45.65
N ALA A 27 -10.11 33.42 -46.89
CA ALA A 27 -10.56 34.77 -47.28
C ALA A 27 -11.64 34.79 -48.36
N SER A 28 -12.61 33.87 -48.36
CA SER A 28 -13.82 34.04 -49.18
C SER A 28 -14.95 33.11 -48.77
N CYS A 29 -15.81 33.53 -47.85
CA CYS A 29 -17.22 33.14 -47.76
C CYS A 29 -17.94 34.13 -46.86
N THR A 30 -18.45 35.20 -47.45
CA THR A 30 -19.56 36.00 -46.91
C THR A 30 -20.87 35.37 -47.38
N SER A 31 -21.74 35.02 -46.47
CA SER A 31 -23.14 34.65 -46.78
C SER A 31 -24.10 35.37 -45.85
N PRO A 32 -25.31 35.72 -46.32
CA PRO A 32 -26.13 36.78 -45.76
C PRO A 32 -26.97 36.31 -44.56
N THR A 33 -27.24 37.26 -43.67
CA THR A 33 -28.14 37.19 -42.53
C THR A 33 -29.61 36.95 -42.89
N PRO A 34 -30.32 36.07 -42.19
CA PRO A 34 -31.79 36.08 -42.13
C PRO A 34 -32.26 36.84 -40.88
N LYS A 35 -33.36 37.54 -41.09
CA LYS A 35 -34.04 38.41 -40.13
C LYS A 35 -34.69 37.67 -38.97
N THR A 36 -34.65 38.31 -37.84
CA THR A 36 -35.28 38.10 -36.54
C THR A 36 -36.73 37.67 -36.55
N VAL A 37 -37.06 36.66 -35.74
CA VAL A 37 -38.36 36.54 -35.08
C VAL A 37 -38.11 36.41 -33.58
N GLN A 38 -38.51 37.41 -32.82
CA GLN A 38 -38.54 37.41 -31.36
C GLN A 38 -39.62 36.46 -30.86
N LYS A 39 -39.25 35.54 -29.98
CA LYS A 39 -40.16 34.97 -28.99
C LYS A 39 -39.41 34.87 -27.67
N GLY A 40 -39.93 35.54 -26.66
CA GLY A 40 -39.31 35.69 -25.35
C GLY A 40 -39.15 34.35 -24.61
N SER A 41 -38.06 34.24 -23.98
CA SER A 41 -37.81 33.36 -22.82
C SER A 41 -36.86 34.10 -21.89
N ASP A 42 -37.20 34.09 -20.64
CA ASP A 42 -36.49 34.76 -19.56
C ASP A 42 -34.97 34.45 -19.53
N PRO A 43 -34.12 35.38 -19.07
CA PRO A 43 -32.69 35.18 -19.03
C PRO A 43 -32.37 34.14 -17.95
N ILE A 44 -31.76 33.01 -18.38
CA ILE A 44 -31.04 32.11 -17.50
C ILE A 44 -29.92 32.95 -16.85
N ALA A 45 -29.97 33.04 -15.56
CA ALA A 45 -28.90 33.69 -14.77
C ALA A 45 -27.56 33.09 -15.17
N PRO A 46 -26.51 33.89 -15.34
CA PRO A 46 -25.17 33.35 -15.60
C PRO A 46 -24.74 32.48 -14.41
N GLU A 47 -24.24 31.27 -14.74
CA GLU A 47 -23.52 30.45 -13.78
C GLU A 47 -22.50 31.35 -13.07
N THR A 48 -22.65 31.47 -11.77
CA THR A 48 -21.75 32.24 -10.93
C THR A 48 -20.35 31.65 -11.09
N SER A 49 -19.45 32.42 -11.68
CA SER A 49 -18.00 32.18 -11.55
C SER A 49 -17.68 31.88 -10.09
N PRO A 50 -16.82 30.90 -9.79
CA PRO A 50 -16.40 30.66 -8.43
C PRO A 50 -15.92 31.97 -7.81
N ALA A 51 -16.35 32.23 -6.57
CA ALA A 51 -15.98 33.44 -5.85
C ALA A 51 -14.43 33.58 -5.85
N PRO A 52 -13.88 34.79 -6.01
CA PRO A 52 -12.44 34.98 -5.97
C PRO A 52 -11.91 34.44 -4.66
N ILE A 53 -10.81 33.68 -4.73
CA ILE A 53 -10.12 33.13 -3.56
C ILE A 53 -9.57 34.33 -2.78
N GLU A 54 -10.20 34.63 -1.64
CA GLU A 54 -9.75 35.70 -0.73
C GLU A 54 -8.70 35.14 0.24
N GLY A 55 -7.59 35.81 0.37
CA GLY A 55 -6.53 35.50 1.34
C GLY A 55 -5.12 35.54 0.76
N GLU A 56 -4.16 35.57 1.66
CA GLU A 56 -2.75 35.59 1.33
C GLU A 56 -2.23 34.18 1.10
N ARG A 57 -1.44 33.98 0.02
CA ARG A 57 -0.87 32.67 -0.29
C ARG A 57 0.20 32.30 0.72
N LEU A 58 0.22 31.06 1.17
CA LEU A 58 1.22 30.53 2.09
C LEU A 58 2.62 30.57 1.49
N ASP A 59 3.62 30.94 2.30
CA ASP A 59 5.03 30.74 1.97
C ASP A 59 5.43 29.28 2.17
N LEU A 60 5.33 28.51 1.08
CA LEU A 60 5.65 27.09 1.09
C LEU A 60 7.14 26.81 1.33
N THR A 61 8.03 27.78 1.06
CA THR A 61 9.47 27.65 1.31
C THR A 61 9.76 27.65 2.80
N ALA A 62 9.29 28.69 3.51
CA ALA A 62 9.43 28.78 4.97
C ALA A 62 8.79 27.58 5.68
N LEU A 63 7.59 27.17 5.22
CA LEU A 63 6.89 26.00 5.75
C LEU A 63 7.69 24.70 5.57
N SER A 64 8.31 24.53 4.40
CA SER A 64 9.13 23.35 4.08
C SER A 64 10.40 23.28 4.91
N GLU A 65 11.11 24.39 5.02
CA GLU A 65 12.37 24.50 5.78
C GLU A 65 12.18 24.14 7.25
N VAL A 66 11.19 24.75 7.92
CA VAL A 66 10.90 24.46 9.33
C VAL A 66 10.42 23.02 9.54
N SER A 67 9.59 22.52 8.62
CA SER A 67 9.09 21.13 8.67
C SER A 67 10.21 20.11 8.52
N GLU A 68 11.18 20.35 7.63
CA GLU A 68 12.34 19.49 7.41
C GLU A 68 13.24 19.45 8.66
N VAL A 69 13.46 20.58 9.31
CA VAL A 69 14.20 20.65 10.58
C VAL A 69 13.49 19.83 11.68
N ALA A 70 12.15 19.91 11.76
CA ALA A 70 11.37 19.12 12.71
C ALA A 70 11.50 17.61 12.45
N ARG A 71 11.49 17.22 11.19
CA ARG A 71 11.55 15.82 10.77
C ARG A 71 12.95 15.21 10.91
N THR A 72 14.00 15.96 10.56
CA THR A 72 15.37 15.43 10.45
C THR A 72 16.28 15.72 11.63
N LYS A 73 16.03 16.79 12.38
CA LYS A 73 16.90 17.25 13.47
C LYS A 73 16.23 17.21 14.83
N SER A 74 15.40 18.21 15.15
CA SER A 74 14.65 18.23 16.40
C SER A 74 13.48 19.22 16.37
N LEU A 75 12.43 18.92 17.16
CA LEU A 75 11.32 19.83 17.35
C LEU A 75 11.72 21.14 18.04
N LEU A 76 12.72 21.09 18.93
CA LEU A 76 13.21 22.29 19.61
C LEU A 76 13.86 23.26 18.61
N LEU A 77 14.71 22.75 17.73
CA LEU A 77 15.34 23.54 16.69
C LEU A 77 14.31 24.06 15.68
N ALA A 78 13.33 23.26 15.31
CA ALA A 78 12.25 23.69 14.43
C ALA A 78 11.40 24.83 15.03
N ARG A 79 11.15 24.79 16.35
CA ARG A 79 10.49 25.92 17.06
C ARG A 79 11.35 27.19 17.07
N TYR A 80 12.65 27.05 17.17
CA TYR A 80 13.57 28.19 17.04
C TYR A 80 13.49 28.77 15.63
N GLU A 81 13.58 27.96 14.57
CA GLU A 81 13.45 28.45 13.18
C GLU A 81 12.07 29.06 12.90
N ARG A 82 11.00 28.49 13.47
CA ARG A 82 9.66 29.10 13.41
C ARG A 82 9.62 30.50 14.02
N ASN A 83 10.25 30.72 15.18
CA ASN A 83 10.32 32.02 15.82
C ASN A 83 11.19 33.00 15.01
N ARG A 84 12.26 32.52 14.40
CA ARG A 84 13.08 33.26 13.47
C ARG A 84 12.28 33.70 12.24
N ALA A 85 11.50 32.79 11.62
CA ALA A 85 10.61 33.10 10.50
C ALA A 85 9.60 34.22 10.88
N SER A 86 9.01 34.13 12.08
CA SER A 86 8.14 35.18 12.61
C SER A 86 8.86 36.55 12.74
N ALA A 87 10.10 36.56 13.24
CA ALA A 87 10.90 37.77 13.35
C ALA A 87 11.30 38.34 11.98
N MET A 88 11.35 37.51 10.93
CA MET A 88 11.60 37.93 9.55
C MET A 88 10.35 38.44 8.83
N GLY A 89 9.19 38.47 9.49
CA GLY A 89 7.95 39.03 8.95
C GLY A 89 7.13 38.06 8.11
N ILE A 90 7.32 36.74 8.29
CA ILE A 90 6.44 35.73 7.66
C ILE A 90 5.00 35.95 8.15
N ASP A 91 4.04 35.82 7.23
CA ASP A 91 2.62 36.05 7.47
C ASP A 91 2.02 35.12 8.51
N ALA A 92 0.91 35.54 9.14
CA ALA A 92 0.26 34.80 10.22
C ALA A 92 -0.31 33.44 9.75
N SER A 93 -0.80 33.36 8.52
CA SER A 93 -1.35 32.11 7.95
C SER A 93 -0.25 31.06 7.73
N THR A 94 0.91 31.48 7.20
CA THR A 94 2.08 30.59 7.05
C THR A 94 2.61 30.15 8.42
N LEU A 95 2.68 31.04 9.41
CA LEU A 95 3.09 30.68 10.76
C LEU A 95 2.10 29.69 11.41
N MET A 96 0.80 29.86 11.19
CA MET A 96 -0.22 28.92 11.68
C MET A 96 -0.10 27.54 11.01
N ALA A 97 0.21 27.50 9.71
CA ALA A 97 0.48 26.26 8.98
C ALA A 97 1.72 25.55 9.55
N ILE A 98 2.79 26.28 9.84
CA ILE A 98 4.00 25.77 10.51
C ILE A 98 3.65 25.22 11.89
N ASP A 99 2.95 26.00 12.72
CA ASP A 99 2.56 25.60 14.07
C ASP A 99 1.69 24.33 14.07
N SER A 100 0.80 24.18 13.09
CA SER A 100 0.00 22.97 12.90
C SER A 100 0.88 21.75 12.58
N ARG A 101 1.90 21.88 11.73
CA ARG A 101 2.86 20.79 11.46
C ARG A 101 3.72 20.45 12.67
N LEU A 102 4.19 21.45 13.40
CA LEU A 102 4.98 21.24 14.62
C LEU A 102 4.17 20.53 15.72
N ALA A 103 2.89 20.88 15.89
CA ALA A 103 1.97 20.18 16.78
C ALA A 103 1.79 18.70 16.35
N TRP A 104 1.63 18.45 15.06
CA TRP A 104 1.56 17.09 14.53
C TRP A 104 2.83 16.29 14.83
N PHE A 105 4.01 16.82 14.55
CA PHE A 105 5.29 16.15 14.85
C PHE A 105 5.53 15.97 16.36
N ALA A 106 4.92 16.80 17.18
CA ALA A 106 4.94 16.66 18.65
C ALA A 106 3.97 15.56 19.15
N GLY A 107 3.10 15.04 18.30
CA GLY A 107 2.05 14.08 18.65
C GLY A 107 0.77 14.73 19.21
N ASP A 108 0.68 16.05 19.22
CA ASP A 108 -0.54 16.77 19.63
C ASP A 108 -1.48 16.93 18.44
N VAL A 109 -2.16 15.84 18.12
CA VAL A 109 -3.10 15.76 16.98
C VAL A 109 -4.24 16.75 17.14
N ALA A 110 -4.77 16.91 18.35
CA ALA A 110 -5.91 17.80 18.62
C ALA A 110 -5.56 19.28 18.33
N GLN A 111 -4.40 19.73 18.79
CA GLN A 111 -3.93 21.07 18.52
C GLN A 111 -3.59 21.26 17.03
N ALA A 112 -2.98 20.26 16.41
CA ALA A 112 -2.65 20.28 14.99
C ALA A 112 -3.90 20.45 14.11
N ASP A 113 -4.97 19.70 14.39
CA ASP A 113 -6.23 19.75 13.63
C ASP A 113 -7.01 21.04 13.93
N LYS A 114 -6.97 21.54 15.16
CA LYS A 114 -7.56 22.84 15.53
C LYS A 114 -6.93 23.97 14.72
N LEU A 115 -5.60 24.01 14.63
CA LEU A 115 -4.89 25.04 13.86
C LEU A 115 -5.20 24.96 12.36
N LEU A 116 -5.32 23.74 11.79
CA LEU A 116 -5.77 23.57 10.40
C LEU A 116 -7.20 24.07 10.18
N GLY A 117 -8.09 23.79 11.13
CA GLY A 117 -9.48 24.25 11.07
C GLY A 117 -9.56 25.78 11.10
N THR A 118 -8.80 26.43 11.97
CA THR A 118 -8.70 27.89 12.05
C THR A 118 -8.13 28.47 10.74
N LEU A 119 -7.04 27.90 10.23
CA LEU A 119 -6.43 28.33 8.98
C LEU A 119 -7.40 28.27 7.79
N ALA A 120 -8.19 27.19 7.70
CA ALA A 120 -9.21 27.03 6.65
C ALA A 120 -10.34 28.06 6.75
N ALA A 121 -10.69 28.48 7.97
CA ALA A 121 -11.74 29.46 8.21
C ALA A 121 -11.26 30.90 7.93
N ASP A 122 -10.01 31.20 8.27
CA ASP A 122 -9.46 32.55 8.21
C ASP A 122 -8.84 32.88 6.84
N ASN A 123 -8.42 31.86 6.07
CA ASN A 123 -7.73 32.05 4.80
C ASN A 123 -8.15 31.00 3.76
N SER A 124 -9.05 31.35 2.86
CA SER A 124 -9.53 30.46 1.79
C SER A 124 -8.43 30.09 0.78
N ALA A 125 -7.41 30.93 0.58
CA ALA A 125 -6.26 30.63 -0.27
C ALA A 125 -5.37 29.51 0.30
N ALA A 126 -5.46 29.22 1.59
CA ALA A 126 -4.77 28.11 2.25
C ALA A 126 -5.52 26.75 2.12
N LEU A 127 -6.74 26.73 1.58
CA LEU A 127 -7.58 25.53 1.52
C LEU A 127 -6.89 24.35 0.82
N PRO A 128 -6.19 24.49 -0.32
CA PRO A 128 -5.47 23.37 -0.94
C PRO A 128 -4.41 22.77 0.01
N PHE A 129 -3.68 23.59 0.73
CA PHE A 129 -2.72 23.12 1.74
C PHE A 129 -3.42 22.39 2.90
N VAL A 130 -4.52 22.93 3.40
CA VAL A 130 -5.29 22.33 4.50
C VAL A 130 -5.82 20.95 4.11
N LEU A 131 -6.36 20.81 2.90
CA LEU A 131 -6.87 19.53 2.40
C LEU A 131 -5.75 18.52 2.21
N SER A 132 -4.60 18.93 1.67
CA SER A 132 -3.42 18.08 1.56
C SER A 132 -2.91 17.59 2.93
N GLU A 133 -2.90 18.46 3.95
CA GLU A 133 -2.54 18.06 5.31
C GLU A 133 -3.57 17.13 5.95
N ARG A 134 -4.88 17.38 5.74
CA ARG A 134 -5.95 16.47 6.19
C ARG A 134 -5.82 15.10 5.56
N GLU A 135 -5.62 15.02 4.24
CA GLU A 135 -5.37 13.77 3.53
C GLU A 135 -4.21 13.01 4.18
N ARG A 136 -3.03 13.64 4.24
CA ARG A 136 -1.80 13.02 4.76
C ARG A 136 -1.95 12.52 6.20
N ARG A 137 -2.56 13.32 7.08
CA ARG A 137 -2.74 12.98 8.49
C ARG A 137 -3.78 11.88 8.68
N SER A 138 -4.91 11.97 7.98
CA SER A 138 -5.95 10.94 8.02
C SER A 138 -5.41 9.61 7.52
N ALA A 139 -4.65 9.58 6.44
CA ALA A 139 -3.98 8.39 5.94
C ALA A 139 -2.98 7.82 6.95
N ALA A 140 -2.16 8.67 7.59
CA ALA A 140 -1.21 8.25 8.62
C ALA A 140 -1.88 7.65 9.87
N MET A 141 -3.12 8.04 10.14
CA MET A 141 -3.93 7.51 11.26
C MET A 141 -4.83 6.34 10.86
N GLY A 142 -4.77 5.87 9.60
CA GLY A 142 -5.66 4.83 9.10
C GLY A 142 -7.13 5.27 8.94
N ARG A 143 -7.42 6.57 8.94
CA ARG A 143 -8.75 7.12 8.72
C ARG A 143 -9.01 7.30 7.22
N TRP A 144 -9.17 6.16 6.54
CA TRP A 144 -9.13 6.08 5.08
C TRP A 144 -10.27 6.84 4.40
N LEU A 145 -11.49 6.83 4.98
CA LEU A 145 -12.61 7.59 4.43
C LEU A 145 -12.40 9.10 4.53
N GLU A 146 -11.79 9.56 5.62
CA GLU A 146 -11.46 10.99 5.78
C GLU A 146 -10.35 11.42 4.80
N ALA A 147 -9.34 10.57 4.58
CA ALA A 147 -8.31 10.83 3.58
C ALA A 147 -8.92 10.91 2.17
N ALA A 148 -9.80 9.97 1.81
CA ALA A 148 -10.49 9.98 0.53
C ALA A 148 -11.39 11.22 0.34
N LYS A 149 -12.11 11.65 1.38
CA LYS A 149 -12.90 12.89 1.34
C LYS A 149 -12.05 14.12 1.10
N ALA A 150 -10.89 14.21 1.74
CA ALA A 150 -9.98 15.34 1.54
C ALA A 150 -9.48 15.42 0.09
N VAL A 151 -9.20 14.27 -0.57
CA VAL A 151 -8.86 14.23 -2.00
C VAL A 151 -10.04 14.67 -2.87
N LEU A 152 -11.26 14.22 -2.55
CA LEU A 152 -12.46 14.62 -3.29
C LEU A 152 -12.71 16.13 -3.20
N GLU A 153 -12.59 16.70 -2.00
CA GLU A 153 -12.73 18.15 -1.80
C GLU A 153 -11.64 18.92 -2.56
N GLN A 154 -10.40 18.42 -2.58
CA GLN A 154 -9.29 19.02 -3.32
C GLN A 154 -9.54 18.98 -4.84
N SER A 155 -10.06 17.88 -5.38
CA SER A 155 -10.33 17.74 -6.81
C SER A 155 -11.38 18.74 -7.30
N HIS A 156 -12.32 19.14 -6.43
CA HIS A 156 -13.31 20.19 -6.75
C HIS A 156 -12.69 21.58 -6.85
N LEU A 157 -11.51 21.82 -6.22
CA LEU A 157 -10.78 23.09 -6.34
C LEU A 157 -9.90 23.14 -7.59
N ASP A 158 -9.43 21.97 -8.06
CA ASP A 158 -8.45 21.84 -9.15
C ASP A 158 -9.10 21.63 -10.52
N LEU A 159 -10.43 21.78 -10.65
CA LEU A 159 -11.20 21.54 -11.88
C LEU A 159 -10.69 22.28 -13.13
N GLU A 160 -9.87 23.33 -12.96
CA GLU A 160 -9.25 24.06 -14.07
C GLU A 160 -7.91 23.45 -14.56
N ALA A 161 -7.33 22.48 -13.84
CA ALA A 161 -5.95 22.01 -14.07
C ALA A 161 -5.82 20.65 -14.79
N GLY A 162 -6.91 19.98 -15.18
CA GLY A 162 -6.85 18.71 -15.94
C GLY A 162 -6.27 17.52 -15.16
N GLY A 163 -6.34 17.54 -13.83
CA GLY A 163 -5.74 16.55 -12.94
C GLY A 163 -6.63 15.40 -12.47
N ASP A 164 -7.76 15.13 -13.13
CA ASP A 164 -8.80 14.19 -12.65
C ASP A 164 -8.32 12.75 -12.45
N ASP A 165 -7.42 12.25 -13.29
CA ASP A 165 -7.00 10.84 -13.24
C ASP A 165 -6.12 10.53 -12.01
N VAL A 166 -5.17 11.40 -11.65
CA VAL A 166 -4.28 11.20 -10.49
C VAL A 166 -5.05 11.32 -9.17
N ALA A 167 -5.96 12.27 -9.07
CA ALA A 167 -6.83 12.44 -7.90
C ALA A 167 -7.76 11.23 -7.74
N SER A 168 -8.33 10.73 -8.84
CA SER A 168 -9.20 9.55 -8.88
C SER A 168 -8.50 8.28 -8.40
N GLU A 169 -7.26 8.05 -8.84
CA GLU A 169 -6.44 6.92 -8.38
C GLU A 169 -6.14 7.00 -6.88
N ARG A 170 -5.75 8.18 -6.39
CA ARG A 170 -5.47 8.41 -4.96
C ARG A 170 -6.70 8.19 -4.09
N LEU A 171 -7.83 8.82 -4.47
CA LEU A 171 -9.10 8.69 -3.77
C LEU A 171 -9.54 7.24 -3.70
N PHE A 172 -9.57 6.55 -4.85
CA PHE A 172 -9.98 5.16 -4.90
C PHE A 172 -9.03 4.25 -4.13
N GLY A 173 -7.72 4.55 -4.15
CA GLY A 173 -6.73 3.86 -3.33
C GLY A 173 -7.05 3.90 -1.84
N TYR A 174 -7.46 5.05 -1.31
CA TYR A 174 -7.92 5.15 0.09
C TYR A 174 -9.23 4.40 0.33
N LEU A 175 -10.18 4.45 -0.59
CA LEU A 175 -11.42 3.66 -0.47
C LEU A 175 -11.17 2.16 -0.47
N MET A 176 -10.13 1.70 -1.17
CA MET A 176 -9.72 0.29 -1.12
C MET A 176 -9.14 -0.13 0.22
N GLN A 177 -8.51 0.80 0.94
CA GLN A 177 -7.99 0.57 2.28
C GLN A 177 -9.08 0.58 3.36
N ALA A 178 -10.14 1.36 3.16
CA ALA A 178 -11.29 1.39 4.06
C ALA A 178 -11.99 0.02 4.09
N GLY A 179 -12.41 -0.41 5.28
CA GLY A 179 -13.13 -1.68 5.46
C GLY A 179 -14.49 -1.69 4.78
N GLY A 180 -14.93 -2.83 4.21
CA GLY A 180 -16.25 -2.95 3.59
C GLY A 180 -17.41 -2.58 4.53
N ALA A 181 -17.31 -2.96 5.80
CA ALA A 181 -18.28 -2.60 6.83
C ALA A 181 -18.29 -1.09 7.15
N GLU A 182 -17.16 -0.42 7.05
CA GLU A 182 -17.03 1.02 7.23
C GLU A 182 -17.73 1.77 6.09
N ILE A 183 -17.48 1.34 4.85
CA ILE A 183 -18.14 1.89 3.67
C ILE A 183 -19.66 1.67 3.72
N SER A 184 -20.11 0.47 4.10
CA SER A 184 -21.54 0.19 4.22
C SER A 184 -22.21 1.10 5.25
N ARG A 185 -21.60 1.30 6.41
CA ARG A 185 -22.11 2.24 7.44
C ARG A 185 -22.15 3.69 6.95
N GLU A 186 -21.16 4.10 6.15
CA GLU A 186 -21.14 5.46 5.59
C GLU A 186 -22.26 5.64 4.56
N LEU A 187 -22.56 4.61 3.75
CA LEU A 187 -23.66 4.63 2.78
C LEU A 187 -25.06 4.68 3.42
N GLU A 188 -25.21 4.22 4.67
CA GLU A 188 -26.47 4.33 5.43
C GLU A 188 -26.77 5.77 5.87
N ARG A 189 -25.77 6.66 5.85
CA ARG A 189 -25.92 8.07 6.22
C ARG A 189 -26.47 8.89 5.07
N GLN A 190 -27.01 10.06 5.40
CA GLN A 190 -27.31 11.08 4.41
C GLN A 190 -26.01 11.79 4.02
N ILE A 191 -25.48 11.47 2.85
CA ILE A 191 -24.19 11.95 2.35
C ILE A 191 -24.35 12.61 0.98
N HIS A 192 -23.36 13.43 0.61
CA HIS A 192 -23.35 14.10 -0.69
C HIS A 192 -23.40 13.08 -1.84
N PRO A 193 -24.15 13.34 -2.92
CA PRO A 193 -24.29 12.40 -4.03
C PRO A 193 -22.98 11.97 -4.67
N ASP A 194 -22.00 12.87 -4.82
CA ASP A 194 -20.67 12.55 -5.36
C ASP A 194 -19.93 11.54 -4.48
N TRP A 195 -19.92 11.80 -3.18
CA TRP A 195 -19.32 10.89 -2.23
C TRP A 195 -19.98 9.51 -2.24
N ARG A 196 -21.31 9.49 -2.30
CA ARG A 196 -22.09 8.26 -2.45
C ARG A 196 -21.67 7.48 -3.70
N ALA A 197 -21.50 8.19 -4.81
CA ALA A 197 -21.13 7.57 -6.08
C ALA A 197 -19.76 6.86 -6.02
N TRP A 198 -18.79 7.47 -5.35
CA TRP A 198 -17.48 6.86 -5.12
C TRP A 198 -17.56 5.60 -4.26
N LEU A 199 -18.34 5.65 -3.17
CA LEU A 199 -18.52 4.50 -2.28
C LEU A 199 -19.24 3.33 -2.98
N GLU A 200 -20.27 3.62 -3.76
CA GLU A 200 -21.02 2.61 -4.53
C GLU A 200 -20.15 1.99 -5.63
N MET A 201 -19.32 2.77 -6.33
CA MET A 201 -18.36 2.27 -7.30
C MET A 201 -17.37 1.32 -6.66
N GLN A 202 -16.83 1.68 -5.49
CA GLN A 202 -15.91 0.84 -4.74
C GLN A 202 -16.57 -0.46 -4.25
N GLN A 203 -17.83 -0.41 -3.79
CA GLN A 203 -18.57 -1.62 -3.43
C GLN A 203 -18.82 -2.54 -4.63
N ALA A 204 -19.20 -1.96 -5.76
CA ALA A 204 -19.41 -2.70 -7.01
C ALA A 204 -18.09 -3.35 -7.46
N TYR A 205 -16.99 -2.62 -7.42
CA TYR A 205 -15.65 -3.15 -7.72
C TYR A 205 -15.29 -4.35 -6.84
N ARG A 206 -15.55 -4.27 -5.52
CA ARG A 206 -15.28 -5.39 -4.59
C ARG A 206 -16.12 -6.64 -4.86
N ARG A 207 -17.32 -6.48 -5.40
CA ARG A 207 -18.20 -7.60 -5.76
C ARG A 207 -17.80 -8.26 -7.08
N GLY A 208 -17.12 -7.55 -7.95
CA GLY A 208 -16.54 -8.07 -9.18
C GLY A 208 -16.90 -7.26 -10.41
N GLN A 209 -16.31 -7.66 -11.55
CA GLN A 209 -16.47 -6.96 -12.82
C GLN A 209 -17.93 -6.83 -13.27
N GLY A 210 -18.71 -7.89 -13.10
CA GLY A 210 -20.13 -7.87 -13.47
C GLY A 210 -20.94 -6.82 -12.72
N ASP A 211 -20.75 -6.71 -11.40
CA ASP A 211 -21.42 -5.72 -10.57
C ASP A 211 -20.98 -4.28 -10.92
N LEU A 212 -19.70 -4.10 -11.25
CA LEU A 212 -19.19 -2.81 -11.67
C LEU A 212 -19.76 -2.39 -13.02
N ILE A 213 -19.89 -3.30 -13.98
CA ILE A 213 -20.56 -3.05 -15.26
C ILE A 213 -22.03 -2.66 -15.02
N VAL A 214 -22.75 -3.43 -14.19
CA VAL A 214 -24.16 -3.12 -13.84
C VAL A 214 -24.25 -1.74 -13.22
N TRP A 215 -23.39 -1.42 -12.25
CA TRP A 215 -23.36 -0.10 -11.62
C TRP A 215 -23.12 1.01 -12.63
N GLN A 216 -22.21 0.81 -13.59
CA GLN A 216 -21.87 1.79 -14.62
C GLN A 216 -23.04 2.02 -15.60
N VAL A 217 -23.74 0.96 -16.01
CA VAL A 217 -24.86 1.03 -16.98
C VAL A 217 -26.13 1.57 -16.34
N THR A 218 -26.41 1.21 -15.08
CA THR A 218 -27.63 1.63 -14.39
C THR A 218 -27.61 3.08 -13.91
N ARG A 219 -26.43 3.72 -13.83
CA ARG A 219 -26.34 5.13 -13.49
C ARG A 219 -26.64 6.02 -14.70
N PRO A 220 -27.56 6.98 -14.57
CA PRO A 220 -27.87 7.96 -15.63
C PRO A 220 -26.61 8.76 -16.02
N THR A 221 -26.45 9.02 -17.32
CA THR A 221 -25.28 9.74 -17.86
C THR A 221 -25.15 11.20 -17.41
N ASN A 222 -26.23 11.77 -16.89
CA ASN A 222 -26.30 13.17 -16.45
C ASN A 222 -26.11 13.39 -14.96
N GLN A 223 -25.85 12.36 -14.18
CA GLN A 223 -25.62 12.46 -12.74
C GLN A 223 -24.35 11.73 -12.33
N LEU A 224 -23.34 12.54 -11.96
CA LEU A 224 -22.31 12.18 -10.99
C LEU A 224 -21.73 10.77 -11.17
N ARG A 225 -21.16 10.52 -12.35
CA ARG A 225 -20.22 9.43 -12.52
C ARG A 225 -18.87 9.95 -12.06
N PRO A 226 -18.34 9.46 -10.93
CA PRO A 226 -16.97 9.79 -10.60
C PRO A 226 -16.05 9.35 -11.74
N PRO A 227 -15.01 10.12 -12.07
CA PRO A 227 -14.04 9.70 -13.05
C PRO A 227 -13.43 8.38 -12.59
N ALA A 228 -13.71 7.30 -13.31
CA ALA A 228 -13.20 6.00 -12.94
C ALA A 228 -11.68 6.01 -13.05
N PRO A 229 -10.94 5.52 -12.03
CA PRO A 229 -9.51 5.31 -12.11
C PRO A 229 -9.11 4.54 -13.36
N GLU A 230 -7.93 4.82 -13.90
CA GLU A 230 -7.50 4.24 -15.18
C GLU A 230 -7.46 2.70 -15.13
N HIS A 231 -7.06 2.13 -13.98
CA HIS A 231 -7.09 0.67 -13.80
C HIS A 231 -8.51 0.09 -13.84
N ILE A 232 -9.53 0.84 -13.39
CA ILE A 232 -10.93 0.43 -13.51
C ILE A 232 -11.40 0.55 -14.97
N LYS A 233 -11.04 1.63 -15.68
CA LYS A 233 -11.36 1.79 -17.10
C LYS A 233 -10.83 0.61 -17.93
N LYS A 234 -9.56 0.23 -17.68
CA LYS A 234 -8.92 -0.90 -18.37
C LYS A 234 -9.46 -2.25 -17.90
N TRP A 235 -9.83 -2.38 -16.62
CA TRP A 235 -10.48 -3.61 -16.13
C TRP A 235 -11.83 -3.85 -16.78
N LEU A 236 -12.57 -2.78 -17.08
CA LEU A 236 -13.83 -2.85 -17.83
C LEU A 236 -13.60 -3.10 -19.32
N ASN A 237 -12.48 -2.63 -19.87
CA ASN A 237 -12.08 -2.79 -21.27
C ASN A 237 -10.62 -3.31 -21.31
N PRO A 238 -10.37 -4.55 -20.91
CA PRO A 238 -9.04 -5.10 -20.94
C PRO A 238 -8.54 -5.22 -22.38
N ASP A 239 -7.29 -4.77 -22.64
CA ASP A 239 -6.51 -5.26 -23.78
C ASP A 239 -5.95 -6.62 -23.34
N PRO A 240 -6.53 -7.74 -23.74
CA PRO A 240 -6.09 -9.03 -23.24
C PRO A 240 -4.73 -9.38 -23.85
N HIS A 241 -3.79 -9.78 -22.99
CA HIS A 241 -2.67 -10.58 -23.50
C HIS A 241 -3.26 -11.82 -24.17
N SER A 242 -2.92 -12.05 -25.42
CA SER A 242 -3.50 -13.16 -26.17
C SER A 242 -2.91 -14.52 -25.73
N SER A 243 -1.66 -14.52 -25.24
CA SER A 243 -0.94 -15.75 -24.85
C SER A 243 -0.08 -15.52 -23.61
N ILE A 244 -0.47 -16.11 -22.50
CA ILE A 244 0.26 -16.08 -21.23
C ILE A 244 0.95 -17.42 -21.01
N LYS A 245 2.25 -17.41 -20.72
CA LYS A 245 3.02 -18.59 -20.34
C LYS A 245 3.35 -18.54 -18.85
N VAL A 246 3.16 -19.67 -18.15
CA VAL A 246 3.45 -19.76 -16.72
C VAL A 246 4.61 -20.71 -16.51
N ILE A 247 5.74 -20.21 -15.97
CA ILE A 247 6.96 -20.98 -15.72
C ILE A 247 7.02 -21.34 -14.23
N LEU A 248 6.79 -22.60 -13.90
CA LEU A 248 6.70 -23.10 -12.52
C LEU A 248 7.39 -24.47 -12.38
N PRO A 249 7.89 -24.82 -11.18
CA PRO A 249 8.37 -26.17 -10.89
C PRO A 249 7.15 -27.11 -10.75
N LEU A 250 6.84 -27.85 -11.79
CA LEU A 250 5.70 -28.79 -11.85
C LEU A 250 6.11 -30.25 -11.62
N GLU A 251 7.32 -30.48 -11.17
CA GLU A 251 7.88 -31.78 -10.79
C GLU A 251 8.87 -31.63 -9.63
N GLY A 252 9.06 -32.72 -8.88
CA GLY A 252 10.05 -32.83 -7.82
C GLY A 252 9.61 -32.18 -6.51
N ALA A 253 10.59 -31.74 -5.69
CA ALA A 253 10.33 -31.28 -4.31
C ALA A 253 9.42 -30.04 -4.21
N LEU A 254 9.31 -29.25 -5.26
CA LEU A 254 8.49 -28.03 -5.30
C LEU A 254 7.21 -28.17 -6.12
N GLU A 255 6.90 -29.37 -6.61
CA GLU A 255 5.70 -29.67 -7.41
C GLU A 255 4.41 -29.14 -6.75
N ALA A 256 4.16 -29.48 -5.50
CA ALA A 256 2.97 -29.02 -4.78
C ALA A 256 2.89 -27.48 -4.65
N ALA A 257 4.04 -26.80 -4.60
CA ALA A 257 4.08 -25.35 -4.58
C ALA A 257 3.79 -24.76 -5.97
N GLY A 258 4.37 -25.33 -7.02
CA GLY A 258 4.11 -24.97 -8.41
C GLY A 258 2.64 -25.16 -8.77
N ASP A 259 2.08 -26.33 -8.45
CA ASP A 259 0.66 -26.65 -8.69
C ASP A 259 -0.29 -25.69 -7.96
N ALA A 260 0.03 -25.33 -6.71
CA ALA A 260 -0.79 -24.38 -5.96
C ALA A 260 -0.79 -22.98 -6.60
N VAL A 261 0.36 -22.53 -7.09
CA VAL A 261 0.45 -21.25 -7.82
C VAL A 261 -0.33 -21.34 -9.13
N LEU A 262 -0.18 -22.42 -9.88
CA LEU A 262 -0.89 -22.64 -11.14
C LEU A 262 -2.41 -22.68 -10.93
N ASP A 263 -2.89 -23.36 -9.89
CA ASP A 263 -4.31 -23.39 -9.50
C ASP A 263 -4.85 -21.96 -9.25
N GLY A 264 -4.08 -21.14 -8.55
CA GLY A 264 -4.41 -19.74 -8.34
C GLY A 264 -4.49 -18.91 -9.63
N VAL A 265 -3.50 -19.08 -10.52
CA VAL A 265 -3.49 -18.43 -11.84
C VAL A 265 -4.72 -18.83 -12.67
N VAL A 266 -5.00 -20.13 -12.77
CA VAL A 266 -6.13 -20.67 -13.54
C VAL A 266 -7.45 -20.17 -12.98
N LYS A 267 -7.65 -20.25 -11.67
CA LYS A 267 -8.88 -19.78 -11.02
C LYS A 267 -9.12 -18.29 -11.29
N GLN A 268 -8.10 -17.49 -11.18
CA GLN A 268 -8.20 -16.06 -11.43
C GLN A 268 -8.42 -15.75 -12.91
N LEU A 269 -7.79 -16.48 -13.83
CA LEU A 269 -8.01 -16.35 -15.27
C LEU A 269 -9.49 -16.53 -15.61
N TYR A 270 -10.13 -17.58 -15.09
CA TYR A 270 -11.56 -17.84 -15.34
C TYR A 270 -12.48 -16.82 -14.66
N SER A 271 -12.04 -16.25 -13.56
CA SER A 271 -12.77 -15.15 -12.88
C SER A 271 -12.70 -13.84 -13.67
N LEU A 272 -11.54 -13.50 -14.22
CA LEU A 272 -11.32 -12.28 -14.98
C LEU A 272 -11.91 -12.35 -16.40
N TYR A 273 -11.87 -13.53 -17.01
CA TYR A 273 -12.31 -13.77 -18.39
C TYR A 273 -13.35 -14.90 -18.45
N PRO A 274 -14.59 -14.63 -17.98
CA PRO A 274 -15.65 -15.63 -18.01
C PRO A 274 -16.04 -16.04 -19.44
N ASP A 275 -15.97 -15.10 -20.40
CA ASP A 275 -16.20 -15.38 -21.81
C ASP A 275 -14.97 -16.07 -22.45
N PRO A 276 -15.14 -17.30 -22.97
CA PRO A 276 -14.05 -18.03 -23.62
C PRO A 276 -13.44 -17.31 -24.82
N GLN A 277 -14.21 -16.48 -25.54
CA GLN A 277 -13.72 -15.80 -26.74
C GLN A 277 -12.72 -14.67 -26.42
N HIS A 278 -12.82 -14.10 -25.23
CA HIS A 278 -11.94 -13.03 -24.76
C HIS A 278 -10.87 -13.51 -23.78
N ARG A 279 -10.83 -14.83 -23.51
CA ARG A 279 -9.89 -15.41 -22.55
C ARG A 279 -8.52 -15.64 -23.17
N PRO A 280 -7.44 -15.11 -22.56
CA PRO A 280 -6.08 -15.42 -22.97
C PRO A 280 -5.82 -16.93 -22.99
N ARG A 281 -5.02 -17.38 -23.96
CA ARG A 281 -4.48 -18.72 -23.92
C ARG A 281 -3.44 -18.80 -22.80
N LEU A 282 -3.59 -19.80 -21.93
CA LEU A 282 -2.68 -20.07 -20.82
C LEU A 282 -1.99 -21.42 -21.04
N ASP A 283 -0.66 -21.43 -21.08
CA ASP A 283 0.13 -22.64 -21.15
C ASP A 283 1.15 -22.65 -19.99
N ALA A 284 1.27 -23.79 -19.32
CA ALA A 284 2.23 -23.99 -18.24
C ALA A 284 3.50 -24.67 -18.77
N LEU A 285 4.66 -24.15 -18.40
CA LEU A 285 5.98 -24.71 -18.68
C LEU A 285 6.60 -25.17 -17.35
N ASN A 286 6.99 -26.45 -17.31
CA ASN A 286 7.72 -26.98 -16.17
C ASN A 286 9.16 -26.44 -16.14
N SER A 287 9.49 -25.61 -15.16
CA SER A 287 10.84 -25.04 -15.04
C SER A 287 11.92 -26.11 -14.85
N ALA A 288 11.58 -27.25 -14.25
CA ALA A 288 12.52 -28.37 -14.06
C ALA A 288 12.93 -29.07 -15.37
N ALA A 289 12.19 -28.88 -16.46
CA ALA A 289 12.51 -29.45 -17.77
C ALA A 289 13.59 -28.64 -18.52
N TYR A 290 14.01 -27.49 -17.99
CA TYR A 290 15.01 -26.61 -18.63
C TYR A 290 16.29 -26.55 -17.82
N SER A 291 17.41 -26.28 -18.51
CA SER A 291 18.73 -26.18 -17.86
C SER A 291 18.83 -25.01 -16.88
N ASP A 292 18.11 -23.91 -17.14
CA ASP A 292 18.09 -22.69 -16.37
C ASP A 292 16.84 -21.83 -16.68
N ALA A 293 16.60 -20.81 -15.88
CA ALA A 293 15.46 -19.90 -16.02
C ALA A 293 15.46 -19.12 -17.33
N ARG A 294 16.64 -18.81 -17.89
CA ARG A 294 16.77 -18.12 -19.19
C ARG A 294 16.28 -19.01 -20.32
N SER A 295 16.65 -20.28 -20.30
CA SER A 295 16.20 -21.27 -21.29
C SER A 295 14.69 -21.46 -21.26
N ALA A 296 14.10 -21.51 -20.06
CA ALA A 296 12.65 -21.57 -19.89
C ALA A 296 11.95 -20.31 -20.42
N TYR A 297 12.47 -19.13 -20.10
CA TYR A 297 11.96 -17.85 -20.59
C TYR A 297 12.04 -17.73 -22.12
N ASN A 298 13.19 -18.09 -22.72
CA ASN A 298 13.35 -18.10 -24.17
C ASN A 298 12.40 -19.11 -24.86
N ALA A 299 12.14 -20.26 -24.24
CA ALA A 299 11.16 -21.22 -24.75
C ALA A 299 9.73 -20.65 -24.70
N ALA A 300 9.37 -19.92 -23.65
CA ALA A 300 8.08 -19.23 -23.57
C ALA A 300 7.91 -18.21 -24.71
N ILE A 301 8.95 -17.40 -24.99
CA ILE A 301 8.95 -16.45 -26.11
C ILE A 301 8.82 -17.16 -27.45
N ALA A 302 9.60 -18.20 -27.67
CA ALA A 302 9.55 -18.98 -28.91
C ALA A 302 8.17 -19.63 -29.15
N GLN A 303 7.42 -19.88 -28.09
CA GLN A 303 6.03 -20.35 -28.14
C GLN A 303 4.98 -19.22 -28.22
N GLY A 304 5.42 -17.98 -28.49
CA GLY A 304 4.55 -16.83 -28.71
C GLY A 304 3.93 -16.26 -27.41
N ALA A 305 4.70 -16.19 -26.34
CA ALA A 305 4.26 -15.52 -25.11
C ALA A 305 4.15 -14.00 -25.31
N ASP A 306 3.03 -13.40 -24.95
CA ASP A 306 2.84 -11.96 -24.81
C ASP A 306 3.18 -11.49 -23.39
N LEU A 307 3.05 -12.40 -22.41
CA LEU A 307 3.41 -12.21 -21.02
C LEU A 307 3.85 -13.52 -20.39
N VAL A 308 4.82 -13.46 -19.49
CA VAL A 308 5.31 -14.60 -18.73
C VAL A 308 5.02 -14.38 -17.23
N ILE A 309 4.45 -15.38 -16.56
CA ILE A 309 4.29 -15.43 -15.09
C ILE A 309 5.27 -16.46 -14.55
N GLY A 310 6.08 -16.11 -13.58
CA GLY A 310 7.19 -16.92 -13.07
C GLY A 310 8.55 -16.36 -13.49
N PRO A 311 9.66 -17.02 -13.12
CA PRO A 311 9.72 -18.25 -12.31
C PRO A 311 9.43 -18.03 -10.83
N LEU A 312 9.32 -19.13 -10.07
CA LEU A 312 8.90 -19.14 -8.66
C LEU A 312 10.08 -19.07 -7.68
N THR A 313 11.18 -19.72 -7.97
CA THR A 313 12.27 -19.85 -6.98
C THR A 313 13.19 -18.64 -6.96
N LYS A 314 13.73 -18.30 -5.77
CA LYS A 314 14.69 -17.20 -5.62
C LYS A 314 15.90 -17.32 -6.55
N LYS A 315 16.39 -18.55 -6.73
CA LYS A 315 17.54 -18.82 -7.59
C LYS A 315 17.22 -18.50 -9.05
N GLU A 316 16.10 -19.01 -9.56
CA GLU A 316 15.68 -18.79 -10.96
C GLU A 316 15.42 -17.30 -11.23
N VAL A 317 14.75 -16.59 -10.30
CA VAL A 317 14.51 -15.15 -10.40
C VAL A 317 15.81 -14.38 -10.39
N ALA A 318 16.76 -14.72 -9.48
CA ALA A 318 18.06 -14.07 -9.41
C ALA A 318 18.92 -14.32 -10.66
N ASP A 319 18.82 -15.51 -11.25
CA ASP A 319 19.55 -15.82 -12.49
C ASP A 319 18.94 -15.09 -13.69
N LEU A 320 17.62 -15.01 -13.76
CA LEU A 320 16.92 -14.33 -14.84
C LEU A 320 17.09 -12.81 -14.77
N SER A 321 17.12 -12.23 -13.57
CA SER A 321 17.30 -10.78 -13.36
C SER A 321 18.65 -10.23 -13.80
N LYS A 322 19.62 -11.10 -14.13
CA LYS A 322 20.90 -10.71 -14.72
C LYS A 322 20.80 -10.34 -16.21
N LEU A 323 19.65 -10.58 -16.84
CA LEU A 323 19.40 -10.14 -18.21
C LEU A 323 19.25 -8.63 -18.25
N SER A 324 19.88 -8.01 -19.23
CA SER A 324 19.83 -6.55 -19.44
C SER A 324 18.51 -6.08 -20.07
N GLN A 325 17.82 -6.98 -20.79
CA GLN A 325 16.57 -6.67 -21.49
C GLN A 325 15.61 -7.85 -21.46
N PHE A 326 14.33 -7.54 -21.40
CA PHE A 326 13.23 -8.49 -21.47
C PHE A 326 12.36 -8.14 -22.68
N PRO A 327 12.45 -8.89 -23.81
CA PRO A 327 11.62 -8.62 -24.99
C PRO A 327 10.13 -8.89 -24.75
N THR A 328 9.80 -9.78 -23.80
CA THR A 328 8.42 -10.07 -23.39
C THR A 328 8.23 -9.70 -21.92
N PRO A 329 7.11 -9.07 -21.55
CA PRO A 329 6.76 -8.78 -20.16
C PRO A 329 6.83 -9.99 -19.25
N ILE A 330 7.34 -9.80 -18.02
CA ILE A 330 7.47 -10.86 -17.04
C ILE A 330 7.07 -10.44 -15.64
N ILE A 331 6.28 -11.27 -14.96
CA ILE A 331 5.94 -11.18 -13.54
C ILE A 331 6.70 -12.28 -12.80
N ALA A 332 7.87 -11.97 -12.27
CA ALA A 332 8.67 -12.89 -11.48
C ALA A 332 8.04 -13.10 -10.10
N LEU A 333 7.87 -14.36 -9.68
CA LEU A 333 7.16 -14.72 -8.45
C LEU A 333 8.07 -14.78 -7.21
N ASN A 334 9.16 -14.02 -7.23
CA ASN A 334 10.05 -13.81 -6.11
C ASN A 334 10.79 -12.47 -6.25
N GLN A 335 11.41 -12.00 -5.17
CA GLN A 335 12.22 -10.80 -5.20
C GLN A 335 13.60 -11.09 -5.78
N SER A 336 14.11 -10.15 -6.60
CA SER A 336 15.48 -10.19 -7.08
C SER A 336 16.37 -9.31 -6.20
N PRO A 337 17.51 -9.82 -5.70
CA PRO A 337 18.48 -9.01 -4.97
C PRO A 337 19.28 -8.06 -5.88
N ALA A 338 19.24 -8.26 -7.20
CA ALA A 338 20.14 -7.58 -8.14
C ALA A 338 19.62 -6.26 -8.71
N LEU A 339 18.35 -5.87 -8.47
CA LEU A 339 17.73 -4.70 -9.08
C LEU A 339 17.94 -3.42 -8.25
N GLY A 340 19.17 -3.14 -7.82
CA GLY A 340 19.57 -1.84 -7.27
C GLY A 340 19.82 -0.76 -8.34
N GLY A 341 19.57 -1.06 -9.62
CA GLY A 341 19.73 -0.17 -10.78
C GLY A 341 18.43 -0.03 -11.57
N SER A 342 18.47 0.69 -12.69
CA SER A 342 17.33 0.89 -13.59
C SER A 342 16.65 -0.44 -13.94
N VAL A 343 15.41 -0.59 -13.52
CA VAL A 343 14.60 -1.78 -13.79
C VAL A 343 14.18 -1.78 -15.24
N SER A 344 14.26 -2.94 -15.92
CA SER A 344 13.70 -3.09 -17.26
C SER A 344 12.19 -2.78 -17.22
N GLU A 345 11.71 -2.04 -18.22
CA GLU A 345 10.29 -1.69 -18.37
C GLU A 345 9.37 -2.92 -18.43
N ASN A 346 9.92 -4.09 -18.80
CA ASN A 346 9.20 -5.34 -18.95
C ASN A 346 9.38 -6.31 -17.76
N TRP A 347 9.72 -5.79 -16.55
CA TRP A 347 9.92 -6.62 -15.37
C TRP A 347 9.08 -6.14 -14.18
N LEU A 348 8.32 -7.06 -13.59
CA LEU A 348 7.74 -6.92 -12.25
C LEU A 348 8.21 -8.07 -11.36
N SER A 349 8.58 -7.77 -10.11
CA SER A 349 8.83 -8.76 -9.06
C SER A 349 7.68 -8.74 -8.08
N PHE A 350 7.04 -9.87 -7.87
CA PHE A 350 5.94 -10.05 -6.95
C PHE A 350 6.19 -11.27 -6.06
N SER A 351 6.15 -11.12 -4.74
CA SER A 351 6.52 -12.19 -3.83
C SER A 351 5.72 -12.21 -2.53
N LEU A 352 5.78 -13.34 -1.83
CA LEU A 352 5.32 -13.50 -0.45
C LEU A 352 6.47 -13.25 0.54
N ALA A 353 7.27 -12.19 0.33
CA ALA A 353 8.39 -11.92 1.21
C ALA A 353 7.90 -11.61 2.63
N PRO A 354 8.33 -12.39 3.64
CA PRO A 354 7.92 -12.15 5.01
C PRO A 354 8.54 -10.87 5.60
N GLU A 355 9.58 -10.36 4.95
CA GLU A 355 10.24 -9.09 5.28
C GLU A 355 9.28 -7.89 5.12
N ASP A 356 8.40 -7.92 4.12
CA ASP A 356 7.39 -6.88 3.88
C ASP A 356 6.37 -6.84 5.04
N GLU A 357 5.96 -8.02 5.53
CA GLU A 357 5.06 -8.12 6.69
C GLU A 357 5.71 -7.59 7.98
N ALA A 358 7.02 -7.84 8.17
CA ALA A 358 7.74 -7.32 9.32
C ALA A 358 7.82 -5.78 9.31
N GLY A 359 7.95 -5.18 8.12
CA GLY A 359 7.83 -3.73 7.93
C GLY A 359 6.42 -3.22 8.25
N GLN A 360 5.42 -3.85 7.68
CA GLN A 360 4.02 -3.48 7.85
C GLN A 360 3.55 -3.55 9.31
N ILE A 361 3.89 -4.60 10.08
CA ILE A 361 3.50 -4.68 11.49
C ILE A 361 4.20 -3.60 12.33
N ALA A 362 5.39 -3.17 11.95
CA ALA A 362 6.07 -2.03 12.58
C ALA A 362 5.28 -0.73 12.35
N GLU A 363 4.83 -0.48 11.13
CA GLU A 363 4.00 0.68 10.79
C GLU A 363 2.66 0.66 11.53
N ILE A 364 1.98 -0.47 11.55
CA ILE A 364 0.70 -0.65 12.25
C ILE A 364 0.87 -0.39 13.76
N ALA A 365 1.88 -0.98 14.39
CA ALA A 365 2.12 -0.79 15.81
C ALA A 365 2.48 0.67 16.13
N PHE A 366 3.25 1.32 15.26
CA PHE A 366 3.57 2.72 15.40
C PHE A 366 2.31 3.61 15.26
N GLY A 367 1.41 3.27 14.35
CA GLY A 367 0.07 3.86 14.21
C GLY A 367 -0.81 3.65 15.45
N HIS A 368 -0.65 2.54 16.16
CA HIS A 368 -1.31 2.23 17.45
C HIS A 368 -0.59 2.86 18.66
N ALA A 369 0.19 3.91 18.45
CA ALA A 369 0.92 4.67 19.47
C ALA A 369 2.05 3.91 20.19
N CYS A 370 2.48 2.73 19.71
CA CYS A 370 3.68 2.09 20.23
C CYS A 370 4.93 2.87 19.76
N ARG A 371 5.81 3.19 20.68
CA ARG A 371 7.08 3.91 20.42
C ARG A 371 8.28 3.16 21.00
N ASN A 372 8.06 2.40 22.05
CA ASN A 372 9.05 1.63 22.78
C ASN A 372 8.67 0.15 22.72
N ALA A 373 9.48 -0.66 22.06
CA ALA A 373 9.18 -2.06 21.80
C ALA A 373 10.15 -3.02 22.44
N ILE A 374 9.65 -4.20 22.82
CA ILE A 374 10.44 -5.41 23.03
C ILE A 374 10.34 -6.24 21.75
N VAL A 375 11.47 -6.85 21.34
CA VAL A 375 11.53 -7.69 20.15
C VAL A 375 12.06 -9.07 20.50
N ILE A 376 11.34 -10.10 20.13
CA ILE A 376 11.74 -11.50 20.29
C ILE A 376 11.73 -12.14 18.90
N SER A 377 12.84 -12.76 18.50
CA SER A 377 12.98 -13.39 17.19
C SER A 377 13.56 -14.79 17.29
N ALA A 378 13.23 -15.64 16.33
CA ALA A 378 13.91 -16.91 16.13
C ALA A 378 15.34 -16.68 15.61
N ALA A 379 16.25 -17.61 15.91
CA ALA A 379 17.65 -17.55 15.50
C ALA A 379 17.89 -18.13 14.09
N ASP A 380 16.87 -18.74 13.48
CA ASP A 380 16.98 -19.28 12.13
C ASP A 380 17.05 -18.18 11.06
N ASP A 381 17.38 -18.57 9.84
CA ASP A 381 17.52 -17.65 8.70
C ASP A 381 16.30 -16.77 8.48
N ARG A 382 15.08 -17.32 8.71
CA ARG A 382 13.83 -16.58 8.57
C ARG A 382 13.70 -15.52 9.66
N GLY A 383 13.92 -15.91 10.93
CA GLY A 383 13.86 -14.99 12.07
C GLY A 383 14.89 -13.86 11.95
N VAL A 384 16.11 -14.15 11.50
CA VAL A 384 17.14 -13.13 11.25
C VAL A 384 16.70 -12.13 10.18
N ARG A 385 16.11 -12.59 9.08
CA ARG A 385 15.62 -11.69 8.01
C ARG A 385 14.45 -10.83 8.49
N LEU A 386 13.48 -11.41 9.21
CA LEU A 386 12.36 -10.70 9.82
C LEU A 386 12.85 -9.61 10.79
N LEU A 387 13.78 -9.95 11.67
CA LEU A 387 14.37 -9.01 12.63
C LEU A 387 15.06 -7.83 11.93
N ASN A 388 15.82 -8.10 10.88
CA ASN A 388 16.53 -7.06 10.13
C ASN A 388 15.54 -6.15 9.37
N ALA A 389 14.50 -6.70 8.76
CA ALA A 389 13.46 -5.92 8.11
C ALA A 389 12.69 -5.06 9.11
N PHE A 390 12.25 -5.65 10.23
CA PHE A 390 11.61 -4.94 11.32
C PHE A 390 12.45 -3.77 11.83
N ARG A 391 13.72 -4.01 12.13
CA ARG A 391 14.63 -2.96 12.64
C ARG A 391 14.74 -1.77 11.69
N ARG A 392 14.86 -2.01 10.38
CA ARG A 392 14.93 -0.93 9.39
C ARG A 392 13.67 -0.08 9.42
N SER A 393 12.50 -0.72 9.32
CA SER A 393 11.21 -0.01 9.34
C SER A 393 10.95 0.69 10.67
N TRP A 394 11.21 0.01 11.80
CA TRP A 394 11.00 0.57 13.13
C TRP A 394 11.87 1.80 13.39
N SER A 395 13.13 1.75 12.98
CA SER A 395 14.06 2.87 13.12
C SER A 395 13.69 4.04 12.21
N SER A 396 13.24 3.79 10.98
CA SER A 396 12.81 4.84 10.05
C SER A 396 11.57 5.59 10.55
N LEU A 397 10.70 4.91 11.31
CA LEU A 397 9.54 5.51 11.97
C LEU A 397 9.89 6.30 13.25
N GLY A 398 11.13 6.18 13.75
CA GLY A 398 11.55 6.78 15.02
C GLY A 398 11.24 5.93 16.25
N GLY A 399 10.86 4.67 16.08
CA GLY A 399 10.62 3.72 17.17
C GLY A 399 11.90 3.30 17.89
N LYS A 400 11.79 2.96 19.18
CA LYS A 400 12.91 2.53 20.04
C LYS A 400 12.75 1.08 20.44
N ILE A 401 13.82 0.29 20.33
CA ILE A 401 13.88 -1.07 20.86
C ILE A 401 14.45 -1.02 22.27
N ARG A 402 13.62 -1.30 23.27
CA ARG A 402 13.98 -1.29 24.70
C ARG A 402 14.65 -2.59 25.15
N GLY A 403 14.42 -3.65 24.41
CA GLY A 403 15.05 -4.94 24.64
C GLY A 403 14.86 -5.86 23.46
N GLN A 404 15.83 -6.72 23.24
CA GLN A 404 15.80 -7.68 22.15
C GLN A 404 16.31 -9.02 22.63
N LEU A 405 15.66 -10.09 22.17
CA LEU A 405 16.04 -11.46 22.42
C LEU A 405 16.01 -12.27 21.12
N VAL A 406 17.07 -12.99 20.86
CA VAL A 406 17.13 -13.99 19.78
C VAL A 406 17.16 -15.36 20.44
N ILE A 407 16.14 -16.19 20.20
CA ILE A 407 15.98 -17.49 20.84
C ILE A 407 16.48 -18.57 19.88
N GLN A 408 17.50 -19.32 20.32
CA GLN A 408 18.04 -20.46 19.60
C GLN A 408 17.38 -21.76 20.04
N ASP A 409 17.20 -21.94 21.35
CA ASP A 409 16.64 -23.14 21.94
C ASP A 409 15.37 -22.83 22.75
N LEU A 410 14.31 -23.57 22.50
CA LEU A 410 13.06 -23.46 23.25
C LEU A 410 13.22 -23.81 24.73
N ALA A 411 14.19 -24.67 25.09
CA ALA A 411 14.46 -25.02 26.47
C ALA A 411 14.95 -23.81 27.29
N GLU A 412 15.70 -22.89 26.67
CA GLU A 412 16.20 -21.68 27.32
C GLU A 412 15.25 -20.50 27.23
N ALA A 413 14.18 -20.60 26.41
CA ALA A 413 13.27 -19.50 26.11
C ALA A 413 12.66 -18.89 27.37
N ASN A 414 12.25 -19.72 28.34
CA ASN A 414 11.63 -19.26 29.58
C ASN A 414 12.59 -18.39 30.41
N THR A 415 13.83 -18.88 30.63
CA THR A 415 14.84 -18.16 31.41
C THR A 415 15.24 -16.85 30.71
N SER A 416 15.48 -16.91 29.41
CA SER A 416 15.89 -15.75 28.61
C SER A 416 14.80 -14.69 28.54
N MET A 417 13.53 -15.07 28.39
CA MET A 417 12.40 -14.14 28.44
C MET A 417 12.24 -13.52 29.83
N GLY A 418 12.40 -14.31 30.90
CA GLY A 418 12.38 -13.81 32.29
C GLY A 418 13.46 -12.76 32.55
N GLN A 419 14.65 -12.97 32.02
CA GLN A 419 15.75 -11.99 32.08
C GLN A 419 15.43 -10.72 31.27
N LEU A 420 14.99 -10.86 30.00
CA LEU A 420 14.62 -9.75 29.14
C LEU A 420 13.51 -8.90 29.77
N LEU A 421 12.48 -9.53 30.31
CA LEU A 421 11.28 -8.88 30.84
C LEU A 421 11.43 -8.47 32.32
N GLY A 422 12.55 -8.86 32.96
CA GLY A 422 12.89 -8.43 34.34
C GLY A 422 12.08 -9.11 35.45
N SER A 423 11.24 -10.09 35.15
CA SER A 423 10.44 -10.82 36.15
C SER A 423 11.33 -11.61 37.11
N GLY A 424 12.33 -12.35 36.59
CA GLY A 424 13.27 -13.13 37.41
C GLY A 424 14.08 -12.27 38.40
N SER A 425 14.47 -11.06 38.01
CA SER A 425 15.17 -10.14 38.92
C SER A 425 14.26 -9.53 39.97
N SER A 426 12.96 -9.40 39.68
CA SER A 426 11.96 -8.96 40.65
C SER A 426 11.72 -10.01 41.73
N ASP A 427 11.56 -11.27 41.33
CA ASP A 427 11.43 -12.39 42.26
C ASP A 427 12.64 -12.58 43.14
N GLN A 428 13.84 -12.45 42.58
CA GLN A 428 15.11 -12.48 43.35
C GLN A 428 15.17 -11.36 44.40
N ARG A 429 14.69 -10.13 44.05
CA ARG A 429 14.63 -9.03 45.02
C ARG A 429 13.62 -9.30 46.12
N ILE A 430 12.46 -9.86 45.82
CA ILE A 430 11.45 -10.26 46.83
C ILE A 430 12.05 -11.27 47.77
N THR A 431 12.64 -12.35 47.26
CA THR A 431 13.31 -13.39 48.07
C THR A 431 14.46 -12.83 48.93
N ALA A 432 15.26 -11.89 48.37
CA ALA A 432 16.31 -11.24 49.12
C ALA A 432 15.78 -10.39 50.27
N ILE A 433 14.66 -9.71 50.10
CA ILE A 433 14.03 -8.90 51.12
C ILE A 433 13.40 -9.81 52.18
N GLU A 434 12.68 -10.88 51.81
CA GLU A 434 12.15 -11.89 52.71
C GLU A 434 13.23 -12.46 53.62
N LYS A 435 14.37 -12.82 53.01
CA LYS A 435 15.54 -13.33 53.75
C LYS A 435 16.17 -12.29 54.69
N ALA A 436 16.20 -11.01 54.23
CA ALA A 436 16.81 -9.94 55.05
C ALA A 436 15.95 -9.57 56.27
N PHE A 437 14.64 -9.69 56.18
CA PHE A 437 13.69 -9.33 57.23
C PHE A 437 13.18 -10.55 58.02
N ASP A 438 13.50 -11.77 57.55
CA ASP A 438 12.98 -13.04 58.11
C ASP A 438 11.44 -13.06 58.22
N LEU A 439 10.78 -12.47 57.21
CA LEU A 439 9.33 -12.33 57.16
C LEU A 439 8.85 -12.70 55.76
N PRO A 440 7.76 -13.49 55.62
CA PRO A 440 7.13 -13.73 54.32
C PRO A 440 6.54 -12.43 53.80
N ILE A 441 6.80 -12.11 52.56
CA ILE A 441 6.27 -10.92 51.89
C ILE A 441 5.22 -11.35 50.87
N ASP A 442 3.98 -10.88 51.04
CA ASP A 442 2.94 -11.05 50.01
C ASP A 442 3.19 -10.06 48.86
N ALA A 443 4.16 -10.37 48.00
CA ALA A 443 4.48 -9.57 46.85
C ALA A 443 4.60 -10.47 45.61
N ARG A 444 4.20 -9.95 44.47
CA ARG A 444 4.39 -10.61 43.19
C ARG A 444 5.45 -9.86 42.39
N GLY A 445 6.34 -10.61 41.77
CA GLY A 445 7.31 -10.04 40.84
C GLY A 445 6.60 -9.25 39.75
N ARG A 446 7.19 -8.11 39.39
CA ARG A 446 6.69 -7.28 38.28
C ARG A 446 7.67 -7.34 37.11
N GLY A 447 7.15 -7.51 35.92
CA GLY A 447 7.91 -7.30 34.70
C GLY A 447 8.28 -5.83 34.52
N ARG A 448 9.15 -5.53 33.59
CA ARG A 448 9.49 -4.15 33.20
C ARG A 448 8.30 -3.49 32.52
N SER A 449 8.20 -2.17 32.63
CA SER A 449 7.09 -1.34 32.11
C SER A 449 7.55 -0.20 31.19
N ASP A 450 8.81 -0.26 30.71
CA ASP A 450 9.40 0.77 29.86
C ASP A 450 9.18 0.52 28.36
N PHE A 451 8.18 -0.28 28.01
CA PHE A 451 7.77 -0.59 26.65
C PHE A 451 6.24 -0.59 26.54
N GLU A 452 5.72 -0.32 25.32
CA GLU A 452 4.29 -0.29 25.05
C GLU A 452 3.81 -1.52 24.25
N CYS A 453 4.69 -2.19 23.51
CA CYS A 453 4.32 -3.33 22.68
C CYS A 453 5.45 -4.36 22.54
N ILE A 454 5.10 -5.55 22.07
CA ILE A 454 6.02 -6.67 21.86
C ILE A 454 5.90 -7.12 20.40
N PHE A 455 7.04 -7.30 19.73
CA PHE A 455 7.12 -7.96 18.43
C PHE A 455 7.63 -9.38 18.61
N MET A 456 6.77 -10.34 18.22
CA MET A 456 7.05 -11.77 18.26
C MET A 456 7.33 -12.28 16.84
N LEU A 457 8.60 -12.24 16.43
CA LEU A 457 9.06 -12.63 15.10
C LEU A 457 9.41 -14.13 15.07
N ALA A 458 8.39 -14.95 15.33
CA ALA A 458 8.51 -16.40 15.24
C ALA A 458 8.54 -16.84 13.77
N SER A 459 9.32 -17.88 13.47
CA SER A 459 9.48 -18.41 12.11
C SER A 459 8.41 -19.42 11.71
N ASP A 460 7.69 -19.97 12.68
CA ASP A 460 6.59 -20.92 12.48
C ASP A 460 5.54 -20.89 13.61
N PRO A 461 4.37 -21.52 13.42
CA PRO A 461 3.30 -21.51 14.41
C PRO A 461 3.62 -22.27 15.70
N ALA A 462 4.47 -23.30 15.66
CA ALA A 462 4.80 -24.07 16.86
C ALA A 462 5.65 -23.23 17.83
N ILE A 463 6.62 -22.50 17.29
CA ILE A 463 7.44 -21.54 18.02
C ILE A 463 6.57 -20.46 18.66
N ALA A 464 5.67 -19.87 17.88
CA ALA A 464 4.76 -18.84 18.39
C ALA A 464 3.87 -19.32 19.54
N ARG A 465 3.30 -20.53 19.40
CA ARG A 465 2.48 -21.18 20.45
C ARG A 465 3.30 -21.52 21.70
N ALA A 466 4.59 -21.76 21.58
CA ALA A 466 5.48 -21.97 22.74
C ALA A 466 5.83 -20.63 23.43
N TRP A 467 6.05 -19.57 22.66
CA TRP A 467 6.51 -18.28 23.20
C TRP A 467 5.40 -17.44 23.82
N ARG A 468 4.22 -17.44 23.25
CA ARG A 468 3.13 -16.57 23.72
C ARG A 468 2.71 -16.85 25.19
N PRO A 469 2.56 -18.11 25.66
CA PRO A 469 2.31 -18.40 27.07
C PRO A 469 3.44 -17.91 28.00
N LEU A 470 4.70 -17.99 27.57
CA LEU A 470 5.83 -17.48 28.34
C LEU A 470 5.78 -15.96 28.51
N LEU A 471 5.37 -15.22 27.48
CA LEU A 471 5.15 -13.78 27.59
C LEU A 471 4.07 -13.45 28.63
N VAL A 472 2.97 -14.21 28.65
CA VAL A 472 1.93 -14.05 29.66
C VAL A 472 2.46 -14.39 31.05
N PHE A 473 3.19 -15.48 31.17
CA PHE A 473 3.79 -15.93 32.44
C PHE A 473 4.74 -14.88 33.04
N HIS A 474 5.55 -14.23 32.21
CA HIS A 474 6.45 -13.17 32.64
C HIS A 474 5.80 -11.80 32.78
N MET A 475 4.47 -11.76 32.91
CA MET A 475 3.68 -10.59 33.29
C MET A 475 3.88 -9.40 32.34
N THR A 476 3.85 -9.65 31.04
CA THR A 476 3.86 -8.57 30.05
C THR A 476 2.59 -7.72 30.06
N GLY A 477 1.65 -8.05 30.94
CA GLY A 477 0.37 -7.33 31.09
C GLY A 477 -0.49 -7.41 29.82
N ASP A 478 -1.23 -6.33 29.58
CA ASP A 478 -2.06 -6.17 28.39
C ASP A 478 -1.31 -5.57 27.21
N SER A 479 0.03 -5.60 27.23
CA SER A 479 0.85 -5.10 26.11
C SER A 479 0.51 -5.83 24.82
N PRO A 480 0.14 -5.12 23.76
CA PRO A 480 -0.19 -5.74 22.49
C PRO A 480 1.02 -6.48 21.90
N VAL A 481 0.76 -7.67 21.37
CA VAL A 481 1.77 -8.50 20.72
C VAL A 481 1.50 -8.50 19.22
N TYR A 482 2.51 -8.13 18.45
CA TYR A 482 2.49 -8.08 16.99
C TYR A 482 3.35 -9.19 16.41
N ALA A 483 2.90 -9.80 15.31
CA ALA A 483 3.59 -10.88 14.62
C ALA A 483 3.40 -10.81 13.10
N THR A 484 4.11 -11.67 12.36
CA THR A 484 3.90 -11.88 10.92
C THR A 484 2.99 -13.07 10.68
N SER A 485 2.57 -13.29 9.42
CA SER A 485 1.76 -14.45 9.01
C SER A 485 2.41 -15.82 9.31
N ALA A 486 3.70 -15.84 9.63
CA ALA A 486 4.42 -17.06 9.98
C ALA A 486 3.80 -17.84 11.15
N ILE A 487 3.05 -17.16 12.02
CA ILE A 487 2.39 -17.78 13.18
C ILE A 487 1.09 -18.53 12.83
N ASN A 488 0.64 -18.47 11.57
CA ASN A 488 -0.59 -19.09 11.09
C ASN A 488 -0.30 -20.02 9.91
N ASP A 489 -0.67 -21.30 10.01
CA ASP A 489 -0.56 -22.29 8.94
C ASP A 489 -1.89 -22.58 8.22
N GLY A 490 -2.95 -21.83 8.52
CA GLY A 490 -4.28 -21.99 7.97
C GLY A 490 -5.06 -23.17 8.58
N ILE A 491 -4.56 -23.78 9.65
CA ILE A 491 -5.21 -24.92 10.29
C ILE A 491 -5.90 -24.48 11.58
N ASP A 492 -7.21 -24.63 11.63
CA ASP A 492 -7.97 -24.43 12.85
C ASP A 492 -7.65 -25.53 13.88
N THR A 493 -7.03 -25.16 14.98
CA THR A 493 -6.68 -26.08 16.07
C THR A 493 -6.89 -25.44 17.42
N ILE A 494 -7.27 -26.25 18.43
CA ILE A 494 -7.42 -25.79 19.80
C ILE A 494 -6.15 -25.15 20.37
N ARG A 495 -4.96 -25.53 19.87
CA ARG A 495 -3.68 -24.97 20.26
C ARG A 495 -3.50 -23.49 19.85
N ASN A 496 -4.31 -23.00 18.92
CA ASN A 496 -4.30 -21.59 18.52
C ASN A 496 -4.79 -20.66 19.63
N ARG A 497 -5.47 -21.20 20.68
CA ARG A 497 -5.89 -20.41 21.87
C ARG A 497 -4.71 -19.76 22.58
N ASP A 498 -3.54 -20.37 22.52
CA ASP A 498 -2.32 -19.79 23.09
C ASP A 498 -1.93 -18.46 22.41
N LEU A 499 -2.38 -18.25 21.17
CA LEU A 499 -2.11 -17.04 20.38
C LEU A 499 -3.22 -16.00 20.44
N ASN A 500 -4.26 -16.20 21.27
CA ASN A 500 -5.36 -15.25 21.39
C ASN A 500 -4.88 -13.82 21.62
N GLY A 501 -5.45 -12.89 20.86
CA GLY A 501 -5.15 -11.47 20.96
C GLY A 501 -3.83 -11.03 20.32
N VAL A 502 -3.03 -11.96 19.75
CA VAL A 502 -1.87 -11.59 18.94
C VAL A 502 -2.37 -10.96 17.65
N LEU A 503 -1.86 -9.77 17.32
CA LEU A 503 -2.14 -9.06 16.09
C LEU A 503 -1.07 -9.42 15.06
N PHE A 504 -1.46 -9.80 13.85
CA PHE A 504 -0.50 -10.18 12.83
C PHE A 504 -0.96 -9.83 11.42
N ALA A 505 0.01 -9.59 10.53
CA ALA A 505 -0.27 -9.38 9.12
C ALA A 505 -0.65 -10.71 8.47
N GLU A 506 -1.76 -10.75 7.72
CA GLU A 506 -2.23 -11.96 7.03
C GLU A 506 -2.83 -11.66 5.67
N SER A 507 -2.62 -12.55 4.72
CA SER A 507 -3.24 -12.47 3.39
C SER A 507 -4.76 -12.59 3.47
N PRO A 508 -5.54 -11.75 2.77
CA PRO A 508 -7.00 -11.84 2.73
C PRO A 508 -7.52 -13.23 2.38
N GLY A 509 -6.83 -13.93 1.47
CA GLY A 509 -7.17 -15.32 1.10
C GLY A 509 -7.12 -16.32 2.25
N MET A 510 -6.40 -16.01 3.32
CA MET A 510 -6.29 -16.81 4.54
C MET A 510 -7.37 -16.50 5.58
N LEU A 511 -8.19 -15.47 5.36
CA LEU A 511 -9.15 -14.97 6.34
C LEU A 511 -10.59 -15.39 5.98
N PRO A 512 -11.51 -15.46 6.97
CA PRO A 512 -12.91 -15.74 6.70
C PRO A 512 -13.52 -14.78 5.66
N PRO A 513 -14.44 -15.26 4.83
CA PRO A 513 -15.14 -16.53 4.88
C PRO A 513 -14.38 -17.72 4.25
N ASN A 514 -13.14 -17.54 3.82
CA ASN A 514 -12.34 -18.59 3.20
C ASN A 514 -12.04 -19.73 4.19
N ARG A 515 -11.77 -20.90 3.63
CA ARG A 515 -11.29 -22.09 4.37
C ARG A 515 -9.86 -22.39 3.93
N PRO A 516 -8.88 -21.74 4.55
CA PRO A 516 -7.49 -21.85 4.13
C PRO A 516 -6.88 -23.21 4.48
N ASP A 517 -5.84 -23.56 3.75
CA ASP A 517 -4.88 -24.62 4.04
C ASP A 517 -3.45 -24.07 3.91
N ARG A 518 -2.47 -24.94 4.07
CA ARG A 518 -1.04 -24.57 4.00
C ARG A 518 -0.59 -23.98 2.67
N LEU A 519 -1.29 -24.30 1.57
CA LEU A 519 -0.96 -23.86 0.22
C LEU A 519 -1.79 -22.63 -0.23
N THR A 520 -2.72 -22.17 0.59
CA THR A 520 -3.63 -21.07 0.22
C THR A 520 -2.88 -19.79 -0.12
N ARG A 521 -1.78 -19.45 0.58
CA ARG A 521 -0.96 -18.27 0.23
C ARG A 521 -0.30 -18.40 -1.14
N LEU A 522 0.10 -19.61 -1.54
CA LEU A 522 0.65 -19.84 -2.89
C LEU A 522 -0.43 -19.74 -3.97
N ARG A 523 -1.65 -20.24 -3.71
CA ARG A 523 -2.79 -20.00 -4.61
C ARG A 523 -3.11 -18.51 -4.71
N ALA A 524 -3.08 -17.78 -3.59
CA ALA A 524 -3.26 -16.34 -3.57
C ALA A 524 -2.18 -15.62 -4.40
N LEU A 525 -0.91 -16.05 -4.31
CA LEU A 525 0.18 -15.53 -5.12
C LEU A 525 -0.10 -15.70 -6.62
N GLY A 526 -0.50 -16.91 -7.04
CA GLY A 526 -0.86 -17.19 -8.44
C GLY A 526 -2.05 -16.37 -8.91
N SER A 527 -3.09 -16.26 -8.08
CA SER A 527 -4.27 -15.43 -8.35
C SER A 527 -3.88 -13.97 -8.58
N ASP A 528 -3.07 -13.41 -7.71
CA ASP A 528 -2.65 -12.01 -7.80
C ASP A 528 -1.65 -11.76 -8.94
N ALA A 529 -0.81 -12.74 -9.28
CA ALA A 529 0.04 -12.65 -10.46
C ALA A 529 -0.79 -12.57 -11.76
N MET A 530 -1.88 -13.34 -11.85
CA MET A 530 -2.82 -13.25 -12.97
C MET A 530 -3.59 -11.94 -12.96
N LEU A 531 -3.95 -11.41 -11.79
CA LEU A 531 -4.55 -10.09 -11.65
C LEU A 531 -3.59 -8.98 -12.12
N LEU A 532 -2.31 -9.08 -11.75
CA LEU A 532 -1.25 -8.17 -12.18
C LEU A 532 -1.05 -8.20 -13.70
N SER A 533 -1.21 -9.36 -14.36
CA SER A 533 -1.09 -9.46 -15.82
C SER A 533 -2.14 -8.63 -16.55
N GLN A 534 -3.38 -8.60 -16.04
CA GLN A 534 -4.45 -7.77 -16.57
C GLN A 534 -4.15 -6.27 -16.41
N HIS A 535 -3.48 -5.90 -15.31
CA HIS A 535 -3.16 -4.51 -14.97
C HIS A 535 -1.72 -4.12 -15.33
N TRP A 536 -1.05 -4.88 -16.20
CA TRP A 536 0.35 -4.71 -16.54
C TRP A 536 0.73 -3.27 -16.91
N HIS A 537 0.03 -2.69 -17.88
CA HIS A 537 0.32 -1.34 -18.37
C HIS A 537 0.12 -0.26 -17.32
N GLN A 538 -0.83 -0.45 -16.43
CA GLN A 538 -1.12 0.49 -15.34
C GLN A 538 -0.09 0.41 -14.23
N ALA A 539 0.29 -0.82 -13.86
CA ALA A 539 1.33 -1.04 -12.89
C ALA A 539 2.67 -0.43 -13.34
N LEU A 540 2.90 -0.28 -14.66
CA LEU A 540 4.08 0.38 -15.21
C LEU A 540 3.93 1.90 -15.32
N ALA A 541 2.72 2.41 -15.53
CA ALA A 541 2.49 3.82 -15.84
C ALA A 541 2.49 4.75 -14.63
N THR A 542 2.14 4.25 -13.42
CA THR A 542 1.97 5.09 -12.22
C THR A 542 2.51 4.42 -10.96
N ASP A 543 3.28 5.18 -10.16
CA ASP A 543 3.77 4.72 -8.84
C ASP A 543 2.66 4.70 -7.77
N ASN A 544 1.50 5.28 -8.04
CA ASN A 544 0.35 5.34 -7.12
C ASN A 544 -0.73 4.29 -7.39
N TRP A 545 -0.45 3.34 -8.28
CA TRP A 545 -1.37 2.28 -8.58
C TRP A 545 -1.55 1.32 -7.38
N ILE A 546 -2.79 1.09 -6.98
CA ILE A 546 -3.16 0.18 -5.88
C ILE A 546 -4.31 -0.70 -6.35
N ILE A 547 -4.17 -2.01 -6.16
CA ILE A 547 -5.23 -2.98 -6.44
C ILE A 547 -5.39 -3.96 -5.28
N ARG A 548 -6.62 -4.37 -5.01
CA ARG A 548 -6.92 -5.40 -4.00
C ARG A 548 -6.77 -6.78 -4.60
N GLY A 549 -5.84 -7.55 -4.06
CA GLY A 549 -5.64 -8.96 -4.38
C GLY A 549 -6.00 -9.90 -3.23
N GLN A 550 -5.73 -11.18 -3.45
CA GLN A 550 -5.89 -12.24 -2.45
C GLN A 550 -4.74 -12.26 -1.42
N THR A 551 -3.59 -11.66 -1.75
CA THR A 551 -2.45 -11.54 -0.83
C THR A 551 -2.45 -10.23 -0.05
N GLY A 552 -3.25 -9.24 -0.46
CA GLY A 552 -3.33 -7.92 0.17
C GLY A 552 -3.64 -6.81 -0.82
N LEU A 553 -3.35 -5.58 -0.42
CA LEU A 553 -3.30 -4.44 -1.34
C LEU A 553 -1.95 -4.45 -2.04
N LEU A 554 -1.97 -4.48 -3.36
CA LEU A 554 -0.79 -4.52 -4.22
C LEU A 554 -0.47 -3.13 -4.71
N ARG A 555 0.79 -2.72 -4.57
CA ARG A 555 1.34 -1.45 -5.05
C ARG A 555 2.71 -1.67 -5.67
N ARG A 556 2.96 -1.09 -6.83
CA ARG A 556 4.29 -1.10 -7.44
C ARG A 556 5.17 -0.01 -6.86
N HIS A 557 6.43 -0.33 -6.63
CA HIS A 557 7.50 0.64 -6.37
C HIS A 557 8.27 0.96 -7.67
N SER A 558 8.92 2.11 -7.68
CA SER A 558 9.76 2.56 -8.80
C SER A 558 10.89 1.58 -9.16
N ASN A 559 11.28 0.69 -8.25
CA ASN A 559 12.27 -0.37 -8.49
C ASN A 559 11.70 -1.64 -9.15
N GLY A 560 10.44 -1.64 -9.62
CA GLY A 560 9.78 -2.78 -10.25
C GLY A 560 9.27 -3.86 -9.29
N ASN A 561 9.44 -3.69 -7.98
CA ASN A 561 8.85 -4.60 -7.01
C ASN A 561 7.39 -4.24 -6.77
N VAL A 562 6.55 -5.25 -6.68
CA VAL A 562 5.16 -5.12 -6.20
C VAL A 562 5.15 -5.44 -4.72
N GLU A 563 4.92 -4.40 -3.91
CA GLU A 563 4.69 -4.51 -2.47
C GLU A 563 3.25 -4.97 -2.22
N ARG A 564 3.05 -5.72 -1.16
CA ARG A 564 1.73 -6.10 -0.67
C ARG A 564 1.52 -5.62 0.76
N ALA A 565 0.38 -4.98 1.02
CA ALA A 565 -0.09 -4.69 2.36
C ALA A 565 -1.16 -5.71 2.75
N SER A 566 -0.80 -6.61 3.65
CA SER A 566 -1.67 -7.66 4.19
C SER A 566 -2.76 -7.07 5.09
N ASP A 567 -3.83 -7.80 5.34
CA ASP A 567 -4.84 -7.42 6.35
C ASP A 567 -4.31 -7.69 7.76
N LEU A 568 -4.83 -6.95 8.73
CA LEU A 568 -4.55 -7.21 10.14
C LEU A 568 -5.49 -8.29 10.66
N ALA A 569 -4.92 -9.32 11.25
CA ALA A 569 -5.64 -10.48 11.78
C ALA A 569 -5.33 -10.72 13.26
N THR A 570 -6.16 -11.51 13.90
CA THR A 570 -5.97 -11.98 15.27
C THR A 570 -6.55 -13.38 15.44
N PHE A 571 -6.05 -14.13 16.44
CA PHE A 571 -6.67 -15.37 16.86
C PHE A 571 -7.80 -15.12 17.84
N ASP A 572 -8.90 -15.86 17.66
CA ASP A 572 -10.06 -15.92 18.54
C ASP A 572 -10.43 -17.38 18.78
N GLY A 573 -9.93 -17.93 19.87
CA GLY A 573 -9.98 -19.37 20.13
C GLY A 573 -9.12 -20.16 19.16
N ALA A 574 -9.75 -21.13 18.48
CA ALA A 574 -9.06 -21.98 17.49
C ALA A 574 -8.90 -21.31 16.11
N LYS A 575 -9.60 -20.21 15.87
CA LYS A 575 -9.78 -19.61 14.54
C LYS A 575 -9.09 -18.27 14.41
N VAL A 576 -8.77 -17.94 13.16
CA VAL A 576 -8.30 -16.61 12.78
C VAL A 576 -9.49 -15.76 12.35
N ARG A 577 -9.46 -14.48 12.67
CA ARG A 577 -10.42 -13.49 12.19
C ARG A 577 -9.75 -12.17 11.83
N HIS A 578 -10.43 -11.33 11.09
CA HIS A 578 -9.98 -9.95 10.92
C HIS A 578 -9.87 -9.26 12.28
N ALA A 579 -8.75 -8.61 12.54
CA ALA A 579 -8.64 -7.69 13.66
C ALA A 579 -9.39 -6.42 13.28
N GLY A 580 -10.56 -6.19 13.88
CA GLY A 580 -11.25 -4.91 13.75
C GLY A 580 -10.33 -3.79 14.24
N ILE A 581 -10.30 -2.68 13.55
CA ILE A 581 -9.71 -1.44 14.07
C ILE A 581 -10.58 -1.06 15.29
N ARG A 582 -9.99 -1.13 16.50
CA ARG A 582 -10.64 -0.64 17.71
C ARG A 582 -10.47 0.85 17.81
#